data_0259ce25174ec303379788c17ed0ef37
#
_entry.id   0259ce25174ec303379788c17ed0ef37
#
_cell.length_a   1.000
_cell.length_b   1.000
_cell.length_c   1.000
_cell.angle_alpha   90.00
_cell.angle_beta   90.00
_cell.angle_gamma   90.00
#
_symmetry.space_group_name_H-M   'P 1'
#
loop_
_entity.id
_entity.type
_entity.pdbx_description
1 polymer ?
#
loop_
_entity_poly.entity_id
_entity_poly.type
_entity_poly.pdbx_seq_one_letter_code
_entity_poly.pdbx_strand_id
1 'polypeptide(L)'
;MFKHLNLSKKVLAAGLASLVLASSATFAQTKSVAVTAIVEHPSLNAVKDGVYEVLQEAGYKEGENLRWQFQSAQGNTSTAAQIARKFVGDQPDVIIAISTPSAQSVLANTKTIPVIFSAVTDPVAAKLTQSWDGSGTNVTGVSDMLELDKQVDLILRIVPNAKTIGMVYNPAEANSVAVVKSMEAELAKRGMKLLTAAAPRSVDVSTAGRSLAGKVDVFYTNTDNNVVAAYEAMAKVAQDSQTPLIASDPPSVSRGAVAALGVDYTELGRQAGRIAIRIMEGEKPGDIPVQTGEKMSLHVNPSAAEKQGITLSEELIKEATEVIK
;
A
#
# COMPACT_ATOMS: atom_id res chain seq x y z
N MET A 1 65.87 77.79 26.33
CA MET A 1 65.00 78.30 27.37
C MET A 1 63.57 78.48 26.88
N PHE A 2 62.85 77.45 26.72
CA PHE A 2 61.42 77.44 26.58
C PHE A 2 60.96 75.99 26.57
N LYS A 3 60.14 75.62 27.58
CA LYS A 3 59.54 74.30 27.73
C LYS A 3 58.30 74.24 26.81
N HIS A 4 58.22 73.28 25.95
CA HIS A 4 57.02 72.94 25.23
C HIS A 4 56.22 71.86 25.94
N LEU A 5 54.99 72.22 26.28
CA LEU A 5 54.01 71.33 26.83
C LEU A 5 53.35 70.53 25.69
N ASN A 6 53.52 69.23 25.70
CA ASN A 6 52.79 68.36 24.73
C ASN A 6 51.48 67.87 25.37
N LEU A 7 50.40 68.32 24.83
CA LEU A 7 49.07 67.89 25.21
C LEU A 7 48.63 66.71 24.29
N SER A 8 48.70 65.56 24.86
CA SER A 8 48.25 64.32 24.11
C SER A 8 46.73 64.26 24.03
N LYS A 9 46.21 64.39 22.84
CA LYS A 9 44.82 64.14 22.51
C LYS A 9 44.61 62.62 22.41
N LYS A 10 43.93 62.05 23.42
CA LYS A 10 43.39 60.73 23.36
C LYS A 10 42.09 60.78 22.54
N VAL A 11 42.15 60.34 21.31
CA VAL A 11 40.96 60.10 20.48
C VAL A 11 40.41 58.74 20.86
N LEU A 12 39.23 58.76 21.48
CA LEU A 12 38.45 57.57 21.78
C LEU A 12 37.78 57.14 20.49
N ALA A 13 38.33 56.11 19.81
CA ALA A 13 37.67 55.43 18.70
C ALA A 13 36.71 54.40 19.27
N ALA A 14 35.43 54.77 19.39
CA ALA A 14 34.34 53.82 19.66
C ALA A 14 34.12 53.00 18.39
N GLY A 15 34.70 51.79 18.34
CA GLY A 15 34.36 50.81 17.28
C GLY A 15 32.98 50.24 17.52
N LEU A 16 32.00 50.65 16.71
CA LEU A 16 30.74 49.95 16.56
C LEU A 16 31.02 48.61 15.84
N ALA A 17 31.21 47.56 16.61
CA ALA A 17 31.14 46.21 16.10
C ALA A 17 29.67 45.90 15.80
N SER A 18 29.23 46.21 14.58
CA SER A 18 27.95 45.73 14.05
C SER A 18 28.02 44.22 13.89
N LEU A 19 27.53 43.50 14.89
CA LEU A 19 27.28 42.06 14.79
C LEU A 19 26.14 41.88 13.77
N VAL A 20 26.49 41.70 12.49
CA VAL A 20 25.59 41.21 11.49
C VAL A 20 25.33 39.74 11.82
N LEU A 21 24.29 39.48 12.59
CA LEU A 21 23.68 38.17 12.69
C LEU A 21 23.14 37.85 11.27
N ALA A 22 24.01 37.30 10.44
CA ALA A 22 23.59 36.60 9.24
C ALA A 22 22.74 35.42 9.73
N SER A 23 21.43 35.64 9.89
CA SER A 23 20.47 34.56 9.93
C SER A 23 20.62 33.82 8.64
N SER A 24 21.45 32.77 8.64
CA SER A 24 21.45 31.77 7.58
C SER A 24 20.04 31.20 7.59
N ALA A 25 19.17 31.79 6.80
CA ALA A 25 17.95 31.09 6.40
C ALA A 25 18.44 29.81 5.71
N THR A 26 18.53 28.76 6.49
CA THR A 26 18.72 27.42 5.94
C THR A 26 17.46 27.20 5.10
N PHE A 27 17.57 27.50 3.79
CA PHE A 27 16.54 27.03 2.87
C PHE A 27 16.50 25.52 3.06
N ALA A 28 15.47 25.02 3.71
CA ALA A 28 15.27 23.60 3.84
C ALA A 28 15.34 23.03 2.41
N GLN A 29 16.29 22.14 2.17
CA GLN A 29 16.49 21.55 0.86
C GLN A 29 15.15 20.92 0.45
N THR A 30 14.62 21.31 -0.70
CA THR A 30 13.38 20.75 -1.23
C THR A 30 13.54 19.25 -1.38
N LYS A 31 12.75 18.48 -0.65
CA LYS A 31 12.73 17.03 -0.74
C LYS A 31 11.88 16.60 -1.93
N SER A 32 12.21 15.45 -2.50
CA SER A 32 11.52 14.90 -3.66
C SER A 32 11.05 13.47 -3.40
N VAL A 33 9.74 13.26 -3.52
CA VAL A 33 9.08 11.97 -3.34
C VAL A 33 8.37 11.59 -4.62
N ALA A 34 8.74 10.46 -5.21
CA ALA A 34 8.10 9.90 -6.39
C ALA A 34 7.27 8.68 -5.98
N VAL A 35 6.00 8.66 -6.35
CA VAL A 35 5.05 7.59 -5.98
C VAL A 35 4.51 6.92 -7.24
N THR A 36 4.50 5.61 -7.28
CA THR A 36 3.89 4.85 -8.38
C THR A 36 2.99 3.74 -7.86
N ALA A 37 1.88 3.50 -8.57
CA ALA A 37 0.98 2.38 -8.36
C ALA A 37 0.78 1.61 -9.67
N ILE A 38 0.60 0.26 -9.59
CA ILE A 38 0.33 -0.52 -10.80
C ILE A 38 -1.00 -0.14 -11.44
N VAL A 39 -2.00 0.17 -10.61
CA VAL A 39 -3.34 0.56 -11.04
C VAL A 39 -3.96 1.46 -9.97
N GLU A 40 -5.00 2.17 -10.31
CA GLU A 40 -5.79 2.96 -9.38
C GLU A 40 -7.07 2.19 -9.00
N HIS A 41 -7.26 1.99 -7.70
CA HIS A 41 -8.50 1.54 -7.07
C HIS A 41 -8.51 2.03 -5.61
N PRO A 42 -9.67 1.99 -4.92
CA PRO A 42 -9.80 2.63 -3.61
C PRO A 42 -8.72 2.30 -2.61
N SER A 43 -8.32 1.02 -2.48
CA SER A 43 -7.29 0.61 -1.51
C SER A 43 -5.92 1.23 -1.82
N LEU A 44 -5.44 1.19 -3.09
CA LEU A 44 -4.14 1.78 -3.44
C LEU A 44 -4.17 3.30 -3.44
N ASN A 45 -5.32 3.92 -3.74
CA ASN A 45 -5.49 5.37 -3.61
C ASN A 45 -5.41 5.79 -2.14
N ALA A 46 -6.04 5.03 -1.22
CA ALA A 46 -5.95 5.28 0.21
C ALA A 46 -4.49 5.21 0.73
N VAL A 47 -3.69 4.25 0.23
CA VAL A 47 -2.24 4.20 0.54
C VAL A 47 -1.54 5.49 0.10
N LYS A 48 -1.74 5.90 -1.16
CA LYS A 48 -1.14 7.13 -1.71
C LYS A 48 -1.53 8.36 -0.88
N ASP A 49 -2.81 8.46 -0.54
CA ASP A 49 -3.35 9.59 0.21
C ASP A 49 -2.80 9.61 1.64
N GLY A 50 -2.72 8.46 2.32
CA GLY A 50 -2.11 8.33 3.64
C GLY A 50 -0.62 8.69 3.68
N VAL A 51 0.15 8.35 2.64
CA VAL A 51 1.53 8.83 2.49
C VAL A 51 1.56 10.35 2.42
N TYR A 52 0.72 10.95 1.56
CA TYR A 52 0.69 12.39 1.36
C TYR A 52 0.29 13.14 2.63
N GLU A 53 -0.74 12.66 3.34
CA GLU A 53 -1.20 13.23 4.61
C GLU A 53 -0.07 13.33 5.64
N VAL A 54 0.67 12.23 5.88
CA VAL A 54 1.76 12.19 6.85
C VAL A 54 2.90 13.13 6.47
N LEU A 55 3.22 13.26 5.19
CA LEU A 55 4.21 14.22 4.73
C LEU A 55 3.75 15.65 5.01
N GLN A 56 2.46 15.98 4.77
CA GLN A 56 1.90 17.29 5.08
C GLN A 56 1.92 17.58 6.59
N GLU A 57 1.52 16.62 7.42
CA GLU A 57 1.54 16.72 8.88
C GLU A 57 2.96 16.98 9.42
N ALA A 58 3.99 16.39 8.78
CA ALA A 58 5.39 16.61 9.10
C ALA A 58 5.97 17.92 8.53
N GLY A 59 5.15 18.74 7.87
CA GLY A 59 5.55 20.05 7.35
C GLY A 59 6.17 20.00 5.95
N TYR A 60 6.13 18.87 5.25
CA TYR A 60 6.54 18.78 3.83
C TYR A 60 5.36 19.22 2.95
N LYS A 61 5.47 20.37 2.29
CA LYS A 61 4.39 20.97 1.50
C LYS A 61 4.77 21.09 0.04
N GLU A 62 3.91 20.58 -0.81
CA GLU A 62 4.10 20.68 -2.26
C GLU A 62 4.16 22.15 -2.71
N GLY A 63 5.14 22.45 -3.54
CA GLY A 63 5.41 23.83 -4.03
C GLY A 63 6.22 24.68 -3.05
N GLU A 64 6.45 24.28 -1.80
CA GLU A 64 7.31 24.98 -0.83
C GLU A 64 8.65 24.23 -0.66
N ASN A 65 8.60 23.05 -0.02
CA ASN A 65 9.78 22.26 0.34
C ASN A 65 9.63 20.76 -0.03
N LEU A 66 8.57 20.40 -0.76
CA LEU A 66 8.30 19.07 -1.30
C LEU A 66 8.04 19.11 -2.80
N ARG A 67 8.75 18.28 -3.55
CA ARG A 67 8.41 17.91 -4.92
C ARG A 67 7.75 16.55 -4.88
N TRP A 68 6.43 16.53 -5.02
CA TRP A 68 5.61 15.33 -5.07
C TRP A 68 5.31 14.94 -6.51
N GLN A 69 5.46 13.66 -6.84
CA GLN A 69 5.07 13.12 -8.14
C GLN A 69 4.31 11.81 -7.94
N PHE A 70 3.18 11.66 -8.62
CA PHE A 70 2.44 10.40 -8.68
C PHE A 70 2.22 9.96 -10.13
N GLN A 71 2.43 8.67 -10.41
CA GLN A 71 2.11 8.06 -11.70
C GLN A 71 1.54 6.66 -11.51
N SER A 72 0.39 6.40 -12.18
CA SER A 72 -0.24 5.08 -12.25
C SER A 72 0.14 4.39 -13.56
N ALA A 73 0.43 3.09 -13.47
CA ALA A 73 0.73 2.26 -14.65
C ALA A 73 -0.54 1.72 -15.35
N GLN A 74 -1.73 2.03 -14.83
CA GLN A 74 -3.03 1.64 -15.42
C GLN A 74 -3.14 0.13 -15.69
N GLY A 75 -2.60 -0.70 -14.79
CA GLY A 75 -2.60 -2.15 -14.91
C GLY A 75 -1.58 -2.73 -15.90
N ASN A 76 -0.70 -1.90 -16.46
CA ASN A 76 0.26 -2.32 -17.50
C ASN A 76 1.69 -2.37 -16.94
N THR A 77 2.29 -3.57 -16.92
CA THR A 77 3.64 -3.78 -16.41
C THR A 77 4.73 -3.09 -17.24
N SER A 78 4.51 -2.94 -18.56
CA SER A 78 5.45 -2.21 -19.41
C SER A 78 5.44 -0.72 -19.09
N THR A 79 4.25 -0.14 -18.80
CA THR A 79 4.10 1.24 -18.33
C THR A 79 4.74 1.40 -16.95
N ALA A 80 4.56 0.44 -16.04
CA ALA A 80 5.24 0.45 -14.73
C ALA A 80 6.76 0.51 -14.86
N ALA A 81 7.33 -0.26 -15.79
CA ALA A 81 8.76 -0.22 -16.08
C ALA A 81 9.22 1.12 -16.69
N GLN A 82 8.39 1.78 -17.51
CA GLN A 82 8.68 3.13 -18.05
C GLN A 82 8.65 4.17 -16.94
N ILE A 83 7.65 4.13 -16.06
CA ILE A 83 7.54 5.02 -14.89
C ILE A 83 8.76 4.84 -13.98
N ALA A 84 9.15 3.59 -13.70
CA ALA A 84 10.32 3.30 -12.88
C ALA A 84 11.59 3.91 -13.47
N ARG A 85 11.84 3.75 -14.78
CA ARG A 85 13.00 4.35 -15.46
C ARG A 85 12.97 5.88 -15.40
N LYS A 86 11.79 6.48 -15.61
CA LYS A 86 11.63 7.94 -15.50
C LYS A 86 11.98 8.40 -14.09
N PHE A 87 11.41 7.79 -13.05
CA PHE A 87 11.67 8.19 -11.67
C PHE A 87 13.14 8.02 -11.28
N VAL A 88 13.77 6.93 -11.72
CA VAL A 88 15.22 6.73 -11.51
C VAL A 88 16.03 7.84 -12.21
N GLY A 89 15.64 8.25 -13.40
CA GLY A 89 16.26 9.38 -14.11
C GLY A 89 16.06 10.74 -13.42
N ASP A 90 14.92 10.93 -12.74
CA ASP A 90 14.60 12.15 -12.00
C ASP A 90 15.36 12.27 -10.66
N GLN A 91 16.01 11.18 -10.20
CA GLN A 91 16.82 11.12 -8.97
C GLN A 91 16.09 11.68 -7.72
N PRO A 92 14.91 11.16 -7.34
CA PRO A 92 14.23 11.61 -6.13
C PRO A 92 14.96 11.16 -4.87
N ASP A 93 14.67 11.81 -3.73
CA ASP A 93 15.18 11.39 -2.41
C ASP A 93 14.63 10.02 -2.01
N VAL A 94 13.40 9.69 -2.43
CA VAL A 94 12.75 8.40 -2.17
C VAL A 94 11.73 8.06 -3.25
N ILE A 95 11.62 6.78 -3.60
CA ILE A 95 10.55 6.25 -4.44
C ILE A 95 9.63 5.39 -3.58
N ILE A 96 8.34 5.68 -3.59
CA ILE A 96 7.31 4.86 -2.94
C ILE A 96 6.60 4.06 -4.03
N ALA A 97 6.70 2.74 -3.95
CA ALA A 97 6.13 1.81 -4.91
C ALA A 97 4.94 1.09 -4.29
N ILE A 98 3.73 1.45 -4.71
CA ILE A 98 2.48 0.90 -4.20
C ILE A 98 2.11 -0.32 -5.03
N SER A 99 1.95 -1.45 -4.36
CA SER A 99 1.72 -2.82 -4.86
C SER A 99 2.97 -3.56 -5.34
N THR A 100 2.88 -4.89 -5.34
CA THR A 100 3.99 -5.79 -5.69
C THR A 100 4.56 -5.55 -7.10
N PRO A 101 3.75 -5.43 -8.18
CA PRO A 101 4.29 -5.20 -9.52
C PRO A 101 5.02 -3.86 -9.66
N SER A 102 4.55 -2.82 -8.97
CA SER A 102 5.23 -1.51 -8.94
C SER A 102 6.59 -1.61 -8.26
N ALA A 103 6.65 -2.26 -7.09
CA ALA A 103 7.89 -2.45 -6.33
C ALA A 103 8.91 -3.25 -7.13
N GLN A 104 8.48 -4.33 -7.78
CA GLN A 104 9.34 -5.13 -8.67
C GLN A 104 9.88 -4.29 -9.82
N SER A 105 9.03 -3.47 -10.45
CA SER A 105 9.43 -2.60 -11.56
C SER A 105 10.46 -1.56 -11.13
N VAL A 106 10.29 -0.94 -9.96
CA VAL A 106 11.23 0.07 -9.43
C VAL A 106 12.56 -0.58 -9.07
N LEU A 107 12.56 -1.68 -8.30
CA LEU A 107 13.79 -2.35 -7.86
C LEU A 107 14.59 -3.02 -8.98
N ALA A 108 13.95 -3.33 -10.11
CA ALA A 108 14.64 -3.77 -11.31
C ALA A 108 15.48 -2.63 -11.96
N ASN A 109 15.17 -1.36 -11.68
CA ASN A 109 15.79 -0.20 -12.33
C ASN A 109 16.71 0.61 -11.41
N THR A 110 16.71 0.40 -10.07
CA THR A 110 17.62 1.09 -9.15
C THR A 110 18.12 0.18 -8.03
N LYS A 111 19.38 0.41 -7.62
CA LYS A 111 20.00 -0.23 -6.44
C LYS A 111 20.54 0.81 -5.45
N THR A 112 20.32 2.08 -5.72
CA THR A 112 20.89 3.19 -4.93
C THR A 112 19.85 4.15 -4.39
N ILE A 113 18.82 4.50 -5.19
CA ILE A 113 17.74 5.36 -4.72
C ILE A 113 16.93 4.59 -3.66
N PRO A 114 16.65 5.18 -2.50
CA PRO A 114 15.78 4.59 -1.49
C PRO A 114 14.41 4.20 -2.07
N VAL A 115 13.97 2.97 -1.82
CA VAL A 115 12.67 2.47 -2.25
C VAL A 115 11.87 1.99 -1.03
N ILE A 116 10.67 2.50 -0.92
CA ILE A 116 9.68 2.04 0.06
C ILE A 116 8.56 1.36 -0.72
N PHE A 117 8.35 0.07 -0.50
CA PHE A 117 7.13 -0.56 -0.99
C PHE A 117 5.99 -0.38 0.03
N SER A 118 4.75 -0.34 -0.46
CA SER A 118 3.55 -0.37 0.38
C SER A 118 2.47 -1.19 -0.32
N ALA A 119 1.60 -1.84 0.45
CA ALA A 119 0.61 -2.79 -0.07
C ALA A 119 1.28 -3.90 -0.91
N VAL A 120 2.30 -4.52 -0.34
CA VAL A 120 2.99 -5.68 -0.90
C VAL A 120 2.72 -6.86 0.03
N THR A 121 2.05 -7.88 -0.48
CA THR A 121 1.58 -9.00 0.34
C THR A 121 2.74 -9.81 0.93
N ASP A 122 3.63 -10.32 0.10
CA ASP A 122 4.82 -11.07 0.54
C ASP A 122 6.08 -10.55 -0.15
N PRO A 123 6.84 -9.67 0.52
CA PRO A 123 8.05 -9.08 -0.07
C PRO A 123 9.17 -10.09 -0.33
N VAL A 124 9.21 -11.21 0.42
CA VAL A 124 10.20 -12.27 0.24
C VAL A 124 9.83 -13.14 -0.96
N ALA A 125 8.58 -13.59 -1.06
CA ALA A 125 8.11 -14.33 -2.24
C ALA A 125 8.18 -13.49 -3.52
N ALA A 126 7.95 -12.17 -3.42
CA ALA A 126 8.10 -11.23 -4.52
C ALA A 126 9.56 -10.89 -4.85
N LYS A 127 10.54 -11.40 -4.09
CA LYS A 127 11.98 -11.15 -4.25
C LYS A 127 12.38 -9.67 -4.13
N LEU A 128 11.67 -8.92 -3.30
CA LEU A 128 12.01 -7.53 -3.00
C LEU A 128 13.02 -7.46 -1.86
N THR A 129 12.88 -8.35 -0.87
CA THR A 129 13.79 -8.51 0.27
C THR A 129 14.17 -9.98 0.45
N GLN A 130 15.22 -10.26 1.22
CA GLN A 130 15.62 -11.64 1.54
C GLN A 130 14.93 -12.17 2.81
N SER A 131 14.54 -11.26 3.70
CA SER A 131 13.86 -11.55 4.95
C SER A 131 12.94 -10.37 5.33
N TRP A 132 12.23 -10.52 6.43
CA TRP A 132 11.41 -9.46 7.04
C TRP A 132 12.24 -8.50 7.91
N ASP A 133 13.45 -8.87 8.27
CA ASP A 133 14.41 -7.98 8.92
C ASP A 133 14.92 -6.92 7.95
N GLY A 134 15.80 -6.03 8.43
CA GLY A 134 16.43 -5.04 7.56
C GLY A 134 17.09 -5.69 6.35
N SER A 135 16.84 -5.15 5.16
CA SER A 135 17.29 -5.75 3.89
C SER A 135 18.80 -5.61 3.63
N GLY A 136 19.47 -4.70 4.34
CA GLY A 136 20.87 -4.31 4.08
C GLY A 136 21.07 -3.64 2.71
N THR A 137 19.99 -3.28 2.01
CA THR A 137 20.01 -2.71 0.66
C THR A 137 19.25 -1.37 0.61
N ASN A 138 18.87 -0.92 -0.59
CA ASN A 138 18.13 0.34 -0.76
C ASN A 138 16.60 0.19 -0.59
N VAL A 139 16.10 -0.91 -0.04
CA VAL A 139 14.65 -1.18 0.05
C VAL A 139 14.19 -1.53 1.45
N THR A 140 13.01 -1.03 1.80
CA THR A 140 12.17 -1.43 2.93
C THR A 140 10.69 -1.21 2.57
N GLY A 141 9.77 -1.41 3.49
CA GLY A 141 8.38 -1.06 3.24
C GLY A 141 7.38 -1.65 4.22
N VAL A 142 6.10 -1.61 3.80
CA VAL A 142 4.95 -2.04 4.59
C VAL A 142 4.15 -3.06 3.80
N SER A 143 3.96 -4.23 4.41
CA SER A 143 3.20 -5.35 3.85
C SER A 143 1.73 -5.28 4.25
N ASP A 144 0.86 -5.71 3.36
CA ASP A 144 -0.56 -5.95 3.59
C ASP A 144 -0.89 -7.45 3.80
N MET A 145 0.11 -8.26 4.14
CA MET A 145 -0.08 -9.69 4.37
C MET A 145 -1.11 -9.95 5.46
N LEU A 146 -2.02 -10.87 5.19
CA LEU A 146 -3.09 -11.28 6.10
C LEU A 146 -2.86 -12.69 6.65
N GLU A 147 -3.37 -12.93 7.86
CA GLU A 147 -3.44 -14.25 8.46
C GLU A 147 -4.58 -15.04 7.81
N LEU A 148 -4.24 -15.99 6.93
CA LEU A 148 -5.23 -16.72 6.11
C LEU A 148 -6.16 -17.62 6.92
N ASP A 149 -5.74 -18.11 8.07
CA ASP A 149 -6.61 -18.83 9.03
C ASP A 149 -7.79 -17.96 9.47
N LYS A 150 -7.56 -16.68 9.79
CA LYS A 150 -8.62 -15.72 10.13
C LYS A 150 -9.54 -15.40 8.94
N GLN A 151 -9.00 -15.42 7.71
CA GLN A 151 -9.81 -15.27 6.51
C GLN A 151 -10.74 -16.46 6.32
N VAL A 152 -10.22 -17.68 6.50
CA VAL A 152 -11.05 -18.90 6.41
C VAL A 152 -12.06 -18.96 7.55
N ASP A 153 -11.71 -18.50 8.76
CA ASP A 153 -12.65 -18.39 9.87
C ASP A 153 -13.80 -17.43 9.54
N LEU A 154 -13.52 -16.27 8.97
CA LEU A 154 -14.57 -15.35 8.50
C LEU A 154 -15.47 -16.00 7.44
N ILE A 155 -14.88 -16.69 6.45
CA ILE A 155 -15.63 -17.45 5.44
C ILE A 155 -16.59 -18.43 6.10
N LEU A 156 -16.12 -19.23 7.07
CA LEU A 156 -16.93 -20.23 7.75
C LEU A 156 -17.97 -19.63 8.72
N ARG A 157 -17.74 -18.44 9.25
CA ARG A 157 -18.75 -17.69 10.01
C ARG A 157 -19.91 -17.22 9.12
N ILE A 158 -19.63 -16.88 7.87
CA ILE A 158 -20.61 -16.39 6.89
C ILE A 158 -21.29 -17.57 6.16
N VAL A 159 -20.52 -18.59 5.79
CA VAL A 159 -20.98 -19.79 5.09
C VAL A 159 -20.48 -21.05 5.83
N PRO A 160 -21.16 -21.47 6.91
CA PRO A 160 -20.66 -22.53 7.82
C PRO A 160 -20.39 -23.89 7.15
N ASN A 161 -21.09 -24.19 6.07
CA ASN A 161 -20.99 -25.46 5.35
C ASN A 161 -20.08 -25.39 4.10
N ALA A 162 -19.36 -24.30 3.90
CA ALA A 162 -18.47 -24.14 2.75
C ALA A 162 -17.41 -25.25 2.71
N LYS A 163 -17.22 -25.84 1.54
CA LYS A 163 -16.23 -26.87 1.26
C LYS A 163 -15.30 -26.49 0.12
N THR A 164 -15.78 -25.65 -0.77
CA THR A 164 -15.05 -25.25 -1.99
C THR A 164 -15.04 -23.75 -2.12
N ILE A 165 -13.85 -23.16 -2.06
CA ILE A 165 -13.64 -21.72 -2.23
C ILE A 165 -13.18 -21.46 -3.65
N GLY A 166 -13.73 -20.43 -4.28
CA GLY A 166 -13.33 -19.96 -5.61
C GLY A 166 -12.47 -18.72 -5.53
N MET A 167 -11.34 -18.71 -6.22
CA MET A 167 -10.50 -17.51 -6.37
C MET A 167 -10.24 -17.22 -7.84
N VAL A 168 -10.51 -15.98 -8.24
CA VAL A 168 -10.05 -15.41 -9.52
C VAL A 168 -8.75 -14.68 -9.25
N TYR A 169 -7.73 -14.90 -10.06
CA TYR A 169 -6.43 -14.27 -9.83
C TYR A 169 -5.62 -14.09 -11.11
N ASN A 170 -4.66 -13.18 -11.08
CA ASN A 170 -3.68 -13.00 -12.14
C ASN A 170 -2.43 -13.87 -11.85
N PRO A 171 -2.16 -14.91 -12.64
CA PRO A 171 -1.00 -15.79 -12.42
C PRO A 171 0.36 -15.10 -12.68
N ALA A 172 0.38 -13.90 -13.23
CA ALA A 172 1.60 -13.10 -13.41
C ALA A 172 1.91 -12.20 -12.20
N GLU A 173 1.02 -12.11 -11.20
CA GLU A 173 1.24 -11.34 -9.99
C GLU A 173 1.77 -12.21 -8.86
N ALA A 174 2.99 -11.92 -8.38
CA ALA A 174 3.64 -12.69 -7.32
C ALA A 174 2.86 -12.69 -6.00
N ASN A 175 2.21 -11.56 -5.63
CA ASN A 175 1.30 -11.47 -4.48
C ASN A 175 0.16 -12.48 -4.59
N SER A 176 -0.52 -12.53 -5.73
CA SER A 176 -1.67 -13.42 -5.93
C SER A 176 -1.26 -14.88 -5.94
N VAL A 177 -0.15 -15.21 -6.58
CA VAL A 177 0.40 -16.58 -6.60
C VAL A 177 0.77 -17.04 -5.18
N ALA A 178 1.37 -16.16 -4.37
CA ALA A 178 1.71 -16.47 -2.98
C ALA A 178 0.45 -16.75 -2.14
N VAL A 179 -0.60 -15.92 -2.28
CA VAL A 179 -1.85 -16.11 -1.55
C VAL A 179 -2.56 -17.38 -2.00
N VAL A 180 -2.66 -17.67 -3.29
CA VAL A 180 -3.28 -18.92 -3.81
C VAL A 180 -2.61 -20.14 -3.19
N LYS A 181 -1.27 -20.21 -3.22
CA LYS A 181 -0.51 -21.32 -2.63
C LYS A 181 -0.74 -21.47 -1.12
N SER A 182 -0.75 -20.36 -0.40
CA SER A 182 -0.94 -20.38 1.06
C SER A 182 -2.38 -20.70 1.43
N MET A 183 -3.37 -20.22 0.65
CA MET A 183 -4.79 -20.53 0.84
C MET A 183 -5.08 -22.02 0.56
N GLU A 184 -4.49 -22.60 -0.50
CA GLU A 184 -4.59 -24.06 -0.72
C GLU A 184 -4.11 -24.87 0.48
N ALA A 185 -2.97 -24.50 1.05
CA ALA A 185 -2.42 -25.17 2.22
C ALA A 185 -3.30 -24.99 3.47
N GLU A 186 -3.86 -23.80 3.67
CA GLU A 186 -4.76 -23.52 4.81
C GLU A 186 -6.08 -24.27 4.69
N LEU A 187 -6.70 -24.26 3.52
CA LEU A 187 -7.95 -24.98 3.26
C LEU A 187 -7.79 -26.51 3.40
N ALA A 188 -6.66 -27.05 2.95
CA ALA A 188 -6.36 -28.48 3.09
C ALA A 188 -6.35 -28.95 4.54
N LYS A 189 -5.85 -28.14 5.49
CA LYS A 189 -5.88 -28.45 6.93
C LYS A 189 -7.31 -28.60 7.47
N ARG A 190 -8.29 -27.98 6.80
CA ARG A 190 -9.70 -27.96 7.19
C ARG A 190 -10.57 -28.90 6.32
N GLY A 191 -9.95 -29.70 5.45
CA GLY A 191 -10.65 -30.60 4.53
C GLY A 191 -11.45 -29.87 3.44
N MET A 192 -11.09 -28.62 3.15
CA MET A 192 -11.69 -27.77 2.13
C MET A 192 -10.84 -27.73 0.86
N LYS A 193 -11.40 -27.22 -0.25
CA LYS A 193 -10.73 -27.15 -1.55
C LYS A 193 -10.71 -25.72 -2.06
N LEU A 194 -9.65 -25.39 -2.79
CA LEU A 194 -9.57 -24.18 -3.59
C LEU A 194 -9.78 -24.53 -5.07
N LEU A 195 -10.66 -23.80 -5.75
CA LEU A 195 -10.74 -23.77 -7.21
C LEU A 195 -10.31 -22.38 -7.68
N THR A 196 -9.43 -22.34 -8.67
CA THR A 196 -8.92 -21.08 -9.19
C THR A 196 -9.27 -20.88 -10.65
N ALA A 197 -9.42 -19.61 -11.06
CA ALA A 197 -9.55 -19.22 -12.46
C ALA A 197 -8.64 -18.03 -12.76
N ALA A 198 -7.90 -18.13 -13.88
CA ALA A 198 -6.95 -17.09 -14.26
C ALA A 198 -7.65 -15.89 -14.93
N ALA A 199 -7.26 -14.67 -14.47
CA ALA A 199 -7.66 -13.41 -15.07
C ALA A 199 -6.40 -12.54 -15.32
N PRO A 200 -5.65 -12.80 -16.40
CA PRO A 200 -4.41 -12.07 -16.71
C PRO A 200 -4.62 -10.57 -16.92
N ARG A 201 -5.87 -10.13 -17.18
CA ARG A 201 -6.27 -8.73 -17.34
C ARG A 201 -7.57 -8.49 -16.58
N SER A 202 -7.82 -7.25 -16.19
CA SER A 202 -9.06 -6.86 -15.49
C SER A 202 -10.33 -7.20 -16.31
N VAL A 203 -10.28 -7.10 -17.63
CA VAL A 203 -11.41 -7.47 -18.51
C VAL A 203 -11.74 -8.96 -18.51
N ASP A 204 -10.84 -9.82 -18.08
CA ASP A 204 -11.01 -11.27 -18.02
C ASP A 204 -11.72 -11.73 -16.72
N VAL A 205 -11.78 -10.88 -15.69
CA VAL A 205 -12.30 -11.19 -14.34
C VAL A 205 -13.72 -11.77 -14.37
N SER A 206 -14.62 -11.11 -15.09
CA SER A 206 -16.01 -11.58 -15.18
C SER A 206 -16.14 -12.98 -15.81
N THR A 207 -15.35 -13.26 -16.85
CA THR A 207 -15.35 -14.57 -17.52
C THR A 207 -14.73 -15.64 -16.62
N ALA A 208 -13.65 -15.33 -15.96
CA ALA A 208 -12.99 -16.21 -14.99
C ALA A 208 -13.93 -16.53 -13.80
N GLY A 209 -14.60 -15.52 -13.25
CA GLY A 209 -15.57 -15.71 -12.17
C GLY A 209 -16.74 -16.60 -12.59
N ARG A 210 -17.34 -16.35 -13.76
CA ARG A 210 -18.40 -17.20 -14.30
C ARG A 210 -18.00 -18.65 -14.50
N SER A 211 -16.72 -18.92 -14.81
CA SER A 211 -16.24 -20.30 -14.96
C SER A 211 -16.24 -21.10 -13.66
N LEU A 212 -16.23 -20.42 -12.51
CA LEU A 212 -16.29 -21.00 -11.17
C LEU A 212 -17.72 -21.02 -10.60
N ALA A 213 -18.64 -20.22 -11.13
CA ALA A 213 -20.04 -20.15 -10.69
C ALA A 213 -20.70 -21.53 -10.75
N GLY A 214 -21.45 -21.90 -9.67
CA GLY A 214 -22.07 -23.21 -9.50
C GLY A 214 -21.11 -24.36 -9.16
N LYS A 215 -19.80 -24.10 -9.02
CA LYS A 215 -18.77 -25.07 -8.64
C LYS A 215 -18.16 -24.79 -7.27
N VAL A 216 -18.42 -23.61 -6.73
CA VAL A 216 -17.87 -23.13 -5.46
C VAL A 216 -18.98 -22.67 -4.52
N ASP A 217 -18.74 -22.78 -3.23
CA ASP A 217 -19.70 -22.37 -2.19
C ASP A 217 -19.53 -20.88 -1.85
N VAL A 218 -18.32 -20.35 -2.04
CA VAL A 218 -17.93 -18.97 -1.72
C VAL A 218 -16.89 -18.52 -2.72
N PHE A 219 -16.98 -17.28 -3.17
CA PHE A 219 -15.86 -16.57 -3.78
C PHE A 219 -15.06 -15.85 -2.71
N TYR A 220 -13.74 -15.96 -2.80
CA TYR A 220 -12.81 -15.15 -2.03
C TYR A 220 -11.90 -14.37 -2.96
N THR A 221 -11.76 -13.07 -2.73
CA THR A 221 -10.84 -12.23 -3.48
C THR A 221 -9.70 -11.78 -2.58
N ASN A 222 -8.48 -12.11 -2.99
CA ASN A 222 -7.28 -11.51 -2.44
C ASN A 222 -7.02 -10.13 -3.06
N THR A 223 -5.93 -9.49 -2.67
CA THR A 223 -5.48 -8.19 -3.20
C THR A 223 -4.84 -8.31 -4.59
N ASP A 224 -5.49 -9.04 -5.50
CA ASP A 224 -5.13 -9.13 -6.91
C ASP A 224 -5.49 -7.82 -7.62
N ASN A 225 -4.50 -7.16 -8.23
CA ASN A 225 -4.73 -5.83 -8.80
C ASN A 225 -5.74 -5.82 -9.95
N ASN A 226 -5.81 -6.89 -10.76
CA ASN A 226 -6.79 -6.99 -11.84
C ASN A 226 -8.20 -7.21 -11.30
N VAL A 227 -8.34 -8.08 -10.28
CA VAL A 227 -9.64 -8.39 -9.68
C VAL A 227 -10.18 -7.19 -8.93
N VAL A 228 -9.36 -6.53 -8.11
CA VAL A 228 -9.78 -5.34 -7.37
C VAL A 228 -10.08 -4.18 -8.31
N ALA A 229 -9.33 -4.00 -9.41
CA ALA A 229 -9.65 -2.98 -10.42
C ALA A 229 -11.01 -3.21 -11.10
N ALA A 230 -11.44 -4.47 -11.26
CA ALA A 230 -12.71 -4.85 -11.91
C ALA A 230 -13.74 -5.41 -10.90
N TYR A 231 -13.74 -4.92 -9.67
CA TYR A 231 -14.47 -5.55 -8.56
C TYR A 231 -15.97 -5.66 -8.80
N GLU A 232 -16.60 -4.65 -9.39
CA GLU A 232 -18.03 -4.65 -9.73
C GLU A 232 -18.40 -5.79 -10.70
N ALA A 233 -17.47 -6.16 -11.59
CA ALA A 233 -17.67 -7.29 -12.48
C ALA A 233 -17.66 -8.62 -11.72
N MET A 234 -16.81 -8.76 -10.70
CA MET A 234 -16.79 -9.93 -9.82
C MET A 234 -18.04 -9.97 -8.92
N ALA A 235 -18.42 -8.85 -8.32
CA ALA A 235 -19.64 -8.72 -7.53
C ALA A 235 -20.91 -9.07 -8.33
N LYS A 236 -20.97 -8.67 -9.60
CA LYS A 236 -22.07 -9.04 -10.50
C LYS A 236 -22.13 -10.56 -10.73
N VAL A 237 -20.99 -11.22 -10.91
CA VAL A 237 -20.92 -12.70 -11.02
C VAL A 237 -21.43 -13.36 -9.75
N ALA A 238 -21.01 -12.88 -8.57
CA ALA A 238 -21.46 -13.39 -7.28
C ALA A 238 -22.99 -13.26 -7.10
N GLN A 239 -23.56 -12.10 -7.46
CA GLN A 239 -25.01 -11.86 -7.43
C GLN A 239 -25.76 -12.79 -8.40
N ASP A 240 -25.31 -12.88 -9.66
CA ASP A 240 -25.98 -13.68 -10.68
C ASP A 240 -25.95 -15.19 -10.37
N SER A 241 -24.90 -15.66 -9.68
CA SER A 241 -24.74 -17.06 -9.28
C SER A 241 -25.25 -17.36 -7.87
N GLN A 242 -25.77 -16.36 -7.14
CA GLN A 242 -26.17 -16.50 -5.72
C GLN A 242 -25.07 -17.14 -4.87
N THR A 243 -23.81 -16.71 -5.09
CA THR A 243 -22.63 -17.24 -4.41
C THR A 243 -21.97 -16.10 -3.64
N PRO A 244 -21.83 -16.19 -2.30
CA PRO A 244 -21.25 -15.12 -1.49
C PRO A 244 -19.82 -14.76 -1.90
N LEU A 245 -19.54 -13.45 -1.97
CA LEU A 245 -18.24 -12.89 -2.30
C LEU A 245 -17.63 -12.23 -1.06
N ILE A 246 -16.53 -12.78 -0.56
CA ILE A 246 -15.78 -12.27 0.58
C ILE A 246 -14.45 -11.71 0.10
N ALA A 247 -14.09 -10.53 0.57
CA ALA A 247 -12.87 -9.83 0.17
C ALA A 247 -11.80 -9.83 1.26
N SER A 248 -10.55 -9.66 0.87
CA SER A 248 -9.43 -9.40 1.77
C SER A 248 -9.19 -7.92 2.04
N ASP A 249 -9.81 -7.02 1.27
CA ASP A 249 -9.64 -5.57 1.40
C ASP A 249 -10.98 -4.88 1.73
N PRO A 250 -11.05 -4.12 2.84
CA PRO A 250 -12.29 -3.48 3.31
C PRO A 250 -12.97 -2.57 2.29
N PRO A 251 -12.26 -1.77 1.46
CA PRO A 251 -12.89 -0.93 0.44
C PRO A 251 -13.74 -1.68 -0.58
N SER A 252 -13.46 -2.96 -0.85
CA SER A 252 -14.24 -3.80 -1.77
C SER A 252 -15.66 -4.11 -1.27
N VAL A 253 -15.94 -3.92 0.04
CA VAL A 253 -17.28 -4.16 0.61
C VAL A 253 -18.30 -3.15 0.07
N SER A 254 -17.91 -1.88 -0.08
CA SER A 254 -18.78 -0.86 -0.71
C SER A 254 -19.01 -1.12 -2.20
N ARG A 255 -18.18 -1.98 -2.82
CA ARG A 255 -18.23 -2.34 -4.24
C ARG A 255 -18.93 -3.70 -4.48
N GLY A 256 -19.51 -4.28 -3.44
CA GLY A 256 -20.37 -5.45 -3.55
C GLY A 256 -19.86 -6.74 -2.92
N ALA A 257 -18.75 -6.73 -2.17
CA ALA A 257 -18.43 -7.85 -1.29
C ALA A 257 -19.42 -7.91 -0.12
N VAL A 258 -19.69 -9.11 0.38
CA VAL A 258 -20.53 -9.36 1.53
C VAL A 258 -19.83 -8.91 2.82
N ALA A 259 -18.54 -9.20 2.91
CA ALA A 259 -17.69 -8.84 4.01
C ALA A 259 -16.22 -8.79 3.59
N ALA A 260 -15.41 -8.08 4.36
CA ALA A 260 -13.95 -8.13 4.30
C ALA A 260 -13.34 -7.99 5.68
N LEU A 261 -12.30 -8.75 5.94
CA LEU A 261 -11.39 -8.57 7.07
C LEU A 261 -10.02 -8.22 6.51
N GLY A 262 -9.57 -7.00 6.69
CA GLY A 262 -8.33 -6.54 6.07
C GLY A 262 -7.68 -5.36 6.79
N VAL A 263 -6.51 -4.97 6.31
CA VAL A 263 -5.77 -3.82 6.84
C VAL A 263 -6.45 -2.50 6.46
N ASP A 264 -6.23 -1.49 7.29
CA ASP A 264 -6.58 -0.11 6.96
C ASP A 264 -5.53 0.45 5.97
N TYR A 265 -5.93 0.63 4.71
CA TYR A 265 -5.01 1.06 3.65
C TYR A 265 -4.55 2.51 3.79
N THR A 266 -5.34 3.38 4.42
CA THR A 266 -4.89 4.74 4.76
C THR A 266 -3.77 4.67 5.78
N GLU A 267 -3.95 3.87 6.84
CA GLU A 267 -2.90 3.71 7.86
C GLU A 267 -1.66 3.02 7.30
N LEU A 268 -1.82 2.05 6.39
CA LEU A 268 -0.69 1.45 5.66
C LEU A 268 0.12 2.50 4.88
N GLY A 269 -0.58 3.44 4.25
CA GLY A 269 0.04 4.59 3.59
C GLY A 269 0.75 5.52 4.58
N ARG A 270 0.12 5.81 5.71
CA ARG A 270 0.71 6.62 6.79
C ARG A 270 1.98 5.98 7.35
N GLN A 271 2.01 4.64 7.53
CA GLN A 271 3.22 3.92 7.92
C GLN A 271 4.33 4.12 6.87
N ALA A 272 4.04 3.96 5.58
CA ALA A 272 5.01 4.19 4.51
C ALA A 272 5.50 5.64 4.46
N GLY A 273 4.63 6.62 4.70
CA GLY A 273 4.96 8.04 4.82
C GLY A 273 5.92 8.32 5.98
N ARG A 274 5.70 7.72 7.14
CA ARG A 274 6.62 7.83 8.30
C ARG A 274 8.00 7.25 7.97
N ILE A 275 8.07 6.13 7.26
CA ILE A 275 9.34 5.57 6.78
C ILE A 275 10.02 6.54 5.81
N ALA A 276 9.27 7.16 4.90
CA ALA A 276 9.81 8.13 3.94
C ALA A 276 10.46 9.33 4.66
N ILE A 277 9.83 9.85 5.71
CA ILE A 277 10.38 10.94 6.53
C ILE A 277 11.71 10.51 7.15
N ARG A 278 11.77 9.36 7.83
CA ARG A 278 13.00 8.82 8.43
C ARG A 278 14.14 8.71 7.40
N ILE A 279 13.83 8.22 6.20
CA ILE A 279 14.82 8.10 5.11
C ILE A 279 15.28 9.48 4.62
N MET A 280 14.35 10.43 4.43
CA MET A 280 14.69 11.81 4.03
C MET A 280 15.51 12.54 5.11
N GLU A 281 15.43 12.13 6.38
CA GLU A 281 16.21 12.60 7.50
C GLU A 281 17.56 11.86 7.65
N GLY A 282 17.84 10.87 6.80
CA GLY A 282 19.17 10.22 6.70
C GLY A 282 19.24 8.78 7.18
N GLU A 283 18.12 8.18 7.60
CA GLU A 283 18.10 6.76 7.95
C GLU A 283 18.22 5.89 6.69
N LYS A 284 18.96 4.80 6.79
CA LYS A 284 19.14 3.91 5.63
C LYS A 284 17.96 2.96 5.51
N PRO A 285 17.34 2.84 4.32
CA PRO A 285 16.23 1.92 4.13
C PRO A 285 16.57 0.47 4.51
N GLY A 286 17.80 0.04 4.23
CA GLY A 286 18.25 -1.31 4.54
C GLY A 286 18.35 -1.65 6.03
N ASP A 287 18.37 -0.66 6.91
CA ASP A 287 18.39 -0.85 8.37
C ASP A 287 16.97 -0.89 8.98
N ILE A 288 15.96 -0.55 8.18
CA ILE A 288 14.55 -0.54 8.62
C ILE A 288 13.91 -1.89 8.29
N PRO A 289 13.45 -2.66 9.29
CA PRO A 289 12.70 -3.90 9.05
C PRO A 289 11.43 -3.64 8.24
N VAL A 290 11.00 -4.65 7.49
CA VAL A 290 9.69 -4.64 6.84
C VAL A 290 8.61 -4.61 7.92
N GLN A 291 7.66 -3.69 7.78
CA GLN A 291 6.52 -3.56 8.66
C GLN A 291 5.30 -4.29 8.07
N THR A 292 4.36 -4.65 8.92
CA THR A 292 3.03 -5.12 8.53
C THR A 292 1.99 -4.06 8.86
N GLY A 293 0.85 -4.09 8.19
CA GLY A 293 -0.27 -3.22 8.54
C GLY A 293 -0.72 -3.46 9.99
N GLU A 294 -0.76 -2.40 10.80
CA GLU A 294 -1.00 -2.50 12.25
C GLU A 294 -2.48 -2.62 12.61
N LYS A 295 -3.36 -2.08 11.75
CA LYS A 295 -4.78 -1.97 12.05
C LYS A 295 -5.62 -2.83 11.10
N MET A 296 -6.32 -3.79 11.67
CA MET A 296 -7.29 -4.62 10.96
C MET A 296 -8.70 -4.10 11.18
N SER A 297 -9.55 -4.19 10.17
CA SER A 297 -10.97 -3.85 10.25
C SER A 297 -11.85 -4.88 9.57
N LEU A 298 -13.01 -5.14 10.18
CA LEU A 298 -14.07 -5.97 9.62
C LEU A 298 -15.16 -5.04 9.07
N HIS A 299 -15.36 -5.10 7.76
CA HIS A 299 -16.46 -4.41 7.10
C HIS A 299 -17.49 -5.42 6.59
N VAL A 300 -18.76 -5.09 6.65
CA VAL A 300 -19.86 -5.95 6.20
C VAL A 300 -20.89 -5.17 5.38
N ASN A 301 -21.55 -5.86 4.45
CA ASN A 301 -22.60 -5.30 3.61
C ASN A 301 -23.81 -6.25 3.57
N PRO A 302 -24.81 -6.05 4.47
CA PRO A 302 -26.00 -6.87 4.51
C PRO A 302 -26.80 -6.86 3.19
N SER A 303 -26.89 -5.71 2.51
CA SER A 303 -27.55 -5.60 1.22
C SER A 303 -26.87 -6.44 0.11
N ALA A 304 -25.53 -6.47 0.10
CA ALA A 304 -24.77 -7.33 -0.81
C ALA A 304 -24.99 -8.81 -0.48
N ALA A 305 -25.05 -9.17 0.82
CA ALA A 305 -25.33 -10.53 1.28
C ALA A 305 -26.69 -11.04 0.78
N GLU A 306 -27.76 -10.25 0.96
CA GLU A 306 -29.10 -10.58 0.48
C GLU A 306 -29.12 -10.80 -1.05
N LYS A 307 -28.48 -9.93 -1.81
CA LYS A 307 -28.35 -10.05 -3.27
C LYS A 307 -27.57 -11.30 -3.70
N GLN A 308 -26.75 -11.86 -2.83
CA GLN A 308 -25.94 -13.06 -3.06
C GLN A 308 -26.52 -14.29 -2.35
N GLY A 309 -27.77 -14.22 -1.90
CA GLY A 309 -28.54 -15.36 -1.41
C GLY A 309 -28.27 -15.76 0.03
N ILE A 310 -27.65 -14.89 0.85
CA ILE A 310 -27.39 -15.17 2.27
C ILE A 310 -27.82 -14.01 3.17
N THR A 311 -27.95 -14.30 4.47
CA THR A 311 -28.18 -13.31 5.51
C THR A 311 -27.04 -13.35 6.49
N LEU A 312 -26.46 -12.18 6.83
CA LEU A 312 -25.44 -12.07 7.84
C LEU A 312 -26.04 -12.17 9.24
N SER A 313 -25.32 -12.82 10.18
CA SER A 313 -25.76 -12.90 11.56
C SER A 313 -25.68 -11.52 12.24
N GLU A 314 -26.60 -11.27 13.19
CA GLU A 314 -26.58 -10.03 13.98
C GLU A 314 -25.26 -9.85 14.75
N GLU A 315 -24.67 -10.96 15.21
CA GLU A 315 -23.39 -10.97 15.89
C GLU A 315 -22.28 -10.42 14.99
N LEU A 316 -22.15 -10.92 13.75
CA LEU A 316 -21.14 -10.44 12.79
C LEU A 316 -21.34 -8.97 12.45
N ILE A 317 -22.60 -8.53 12.31
CA ILE A 317 -22.93 -7.12 12.05
C ILE A 317 -22.53 -6.23 13.23
N LYS A 318 -22.73 -6.69 14.47
CA LYS A 318 -22.35 -5.94 15.69
C LYS A 318 -20.84 -5.83 15.88
N GLU A 319 -20.08 -6.86 15.49
CA GLU A 319 -18.63 -6.87 15.57
C GLU A 319 -17.96 -6.03 14.49
N ALA A 320 -18.67 -5.72 13.40
CA ALA A 320 -18.12 -4.99 12.28
C ALA A 320 -17.65 -3.59 12.68
N THR A 321 -16.47 -3.22 12.23
CA THR A 321 -15.93 -1.86 12.31
C THR A 321 -16.78 -0.89 11.49
N GLU A 322 -17.30 -1.38 10.34
CA GLU A 322 -18.16 -0.62 9.45
C GLU A 322 -19.25 -1.51 8.85
N VAL A 323 -20.46 -0.98 8.81
CA VAL A 323 -21.62 -1.61 8.15
C VAL A 323 -22.03 -0.75 6.95
N ILE A 324 -21.82 -1.26 5.76
CA ILE A 324 -22.24 -0.62 4.50
C ILE A 324 -23.74 -0.86 4.32
N LYS A 325 -24.48 0.21 4.01
CA LYS A 325 -25.94 0.19 3.85
C LYS A 325 -26.36 0.14 2.37
#